data_d87ef69bb7350252e7fb658a66a8adae
#
_entry.id   d87ef69bb7350252e7fb658a66a8adae
#
_cell.length_a   1.000
_cell.length_b   1.000
_cell.length_c   1.000
_cell.angle_alpha   90.00
_cell.angle_beta   90.00
_cell.angle_gamma   90.00
#
_symmetry.space_group_name_H-M   'P 1'
#
loop_
_entity.id
_entity.type
_entity.pdbx_description
1 polymer ?
#
loop_
_entity_poly.entity_id
_entity_poly.type
_entity_poly.pdbx_seq_one_letter_code
_entity_poly.pdbx_strand_id
1 'polypeptide(L)'
;FFYGLSNLQVVFVLLSFFSILLIPLTLLWLRRAVTEPLRGIEKTIASIRAGNLDAETPECAVSEFTDVSQTLDDMTRQIKALKIEAYEQEIAAQKAQLQYLQLQIRPHFYLNCLKGLYAVAEQGNVAKIQQIILSISGHLRYMFRDQMEMVPLEQELRHIRNYIEIQRLVSAYPPECRIEVPAELKRFMIPPLSLSTFVENSCKHRGSGQAEITVRALILGEGKERFVDLMVQDNGDGFSEEVLREINAEDDKIYTESHVGLRNIRHRFRLIYGDKVVFAFYNTAGGPVSEIIVPYPEEGKGENGL
;
A
#
# COMPACT_ATOMS: atom_id res chain seq x y z
N PHE A 1 28.13 -32.64 88.22
CA PHE A 1 28.70 -31.76 87.14
C PHE A 1 28.87 -32.46 85.83
N PHE A 2 29.35 -33.71 85.80
CA PHE A 2 29.58 -34.45 84.55
C PHE A 2 28.27 -34.80 83.82
N TYR A 3 27.14 -35.03 84.47
CA TYR A 3 25.83 -35.29 83.85
C TYR A 3 25.23 -34.08 83.11
N GLY A 4 25.51 -32.86 83.58
CA GLY A 4 25.07 -31.62 82.91
C GLY A 4 25.86 -31.30 81.64
N LEU A 5 27.16 -31.61 81.60
CA LEU A 5 28.00 -31.45 80.39
C LEU A 5 27.60 -32.45 79.28
N SER A 6 27.23 -33.71 79.57
CA SER A 6 26.80 -34.68 78.58
C SER A 6 25.44 -34.29 77.99
N ASN A 7 24.51 -33.77 78.76
CA ASN A 7 23.23 -33.29 78.27
C ASN A 7 23.40 -32.06 77.38
N LEU A 8 24.30 -31.17 77.68
CA LEU A 8 24.60 -29.98 76.85
C LEU A 8 25.20 -30.37 75.50
N GLN A 9 26.11 -31.37 75.48
CA GLN A 9 26.70 -31.89 74.24
C GLN A 9 25.62 -32.54 73.35
N VAL A 10 24.72 -33.32 73.92
CA VAL A 10 23.58 -33.96 73.18
C VAL A 10 22.69 -32.89 72.56
N VAL A 11 22.37 -31.82 73.30
CA VAL A 11 21.57 -30.69 72.80
C VAL A 11 22.27 -29.98 71.61
N PHE A 12 23.59 -29.73 71.73
CA PHE A 12 24.35 -29.14 70.64
C PHE A 12 24.38 -30.03 69.36
N VAL A 13 24.58 -31.30 69.50
CA VAL A 13 24.56 -32.25 68.40
C VAL A 13 23.18 -32.29 67.73
N LEU A 14 22.09 -32.34 68.50
CA LEU A 14 20.72 -32.29 67.97
C LEU A 14 20.43 -30.96 67.25
N LEU A 15 20.82 -29.83 67.84
CA LEU A 15 20.67 -28.52 67.21
C LEU A 15 21.46 -28.43 65.90
N SER A 16 22.70 -28.92 65.88
CA SER A 16 23.53 -28.93 64.67
C SER A 16 22.94 -29.82 63.59
N PHE A 17 22.47 -31.00 63.94
CA PHE A 17 21.78 -31.93 63.00
C PHE A 17 20.52 -31.30 62.43
N PHE A 18 19.69 -30.67 63.26
CA PHE A 18 18.48 -29.98 62.87
C PHE A 18 18.79 -28.79 61.95
N SER A 19 19.83 -28.02 62.28
CA SER A 19 20.26 -26.89 61.43
C SER A 19 20.79 -27.36 60.09
N ILE A 20 21.54 -28.44 59.99
CA ILE A 20 22.05 -29.02 58.74
C ILE A 20 20.91 -29.49 57.85
N LEU A 21 19.83 -29.96 58.41
CA LEU A 21 18.64 -30.38 57.65
C LEU A 21 17.73 -29.21 57.27
N LEU A 22 17.51 -28.25 58.19
CA LEU A 22 16.58 -27.14 58.03
C LEU A 22 17.09 -26.10 57.03
N ILE A 23 18.40 -25.76 57.08
CA ILE A 23 18.99 -24.73 56.20
C ILE A 23 18.82 -25.09 54.73
N PRO A 24 19.23 -26.27 54.22
CA PRO A 24 19.03 -26.60 52.79
C PRO A 24 17.56 -26.65 52.40
N LEU A 25 16.68 -27.12 53.32
CA LEU A 25 15.24 -27.20 53.08
C LEU A 25 14.63 -25.79 52.92
N THR A 26 15.02 -24.83 53.78
CA THR A 26 14.56 -23.44 53.66
C THR A 26 15.13 -22.74 52.44
N LEU A 27 16.39 -23.03 52.05
CA LEU A 27 16.99 -22.48 50.84
C LEU A 27 16.29 -23.03 49.56
N LEU A 28 15.96 -24.35 49.54
CA LEU A 28 15.19 -24.93 48.42
C LEU A 28 13.78 -24.37 48.34
N TRP A 29 13.12 -24.20 49.47
CA TRP A 29 11.81 -23.57 49.54
C TRP A 29 11.85 -22.12 49.04
N LEU A 30 12.83 -21.30 49.53
CA LEU A 30 13.03 -19.92 49.13
C LEU A 30 13.32 -19.79 47.62
N ARG A 31 14.13 -20.71 47.11
CA ARG A 31 14.44 -20.74 45.66
C ARG A 31 13.16 -20.95 44.86
N ARG A 32 12.32 -21.95 45.21
CA ARG A 32 11.08 -22.25 44.49
C ARG A 32 9.98 -21.21 44.68
N ALA A 33 9.86 -20.69 45.94
CA ALA A 33 8.80 -19.74 46.26
C ALA A 33 9.05 -18.31 45.81
N VAL A 34 10.32 -17.91 45.67
CA VAL A 34 10.68 -16.51 45.36
C VAL A 34 11.56 -16.37 44.13
N THR A 35 12.69 -17.11 44.10
CA THR A 35 13.72 -16.84 43.08
C THR A 35 13.28 -17.26 41.67
N GLU A 36 12.62 -18.44 41.54
CA GLU A 36 12.17 -18.95 40.24
C GLU A 36 11.02 -18.13 39.64
N PRO A 37 9.97 -17.75 40.38
CA PRO A 37 8.92 -16.86 39.90
C PRO A 37 9.45 -15.48 39.47
N LEU A 38 10.32 -14.87 40.27
CA LEU A 38 10.90 -13.57 39.96
C LEU A 38 11.70 -13.58 38.65
N ARG A 39 12.51 -14.63 38.43
CA ARG A 39 13.25 -14.81 37.18
C ARG A 39 12.31 -15.06 35.98
N GLY A 40 11.19 -15.73 36.20
CA GLY A 40 10.16 -15.92 35.18
C GLY A 40 9.56 -14.59 34.74
N ILE A 41 9.12 -13.78 35.68
CA ILE A 41 8.57 -12.44 35.44
C ILE A 41 9.58 -11.54 34.73
N GLU A 42 10.86 -11.55 35.17
CA GLU A 42 11.93 -10.78 34.54
C GLU A 42 12.11 -11.17 33.04
N LYS A 43 12.11 -12.47 32.73
CA LYS A 43 12.19 -12.98 31.36
C LYS A 43 11.00 -12.53 30.51
N THR A 44 9.79 -12.61 31.07
CA THR A 44 8.57 -12.17 30.37
C THR A 44 8.63 -10.67 30.07
N ILE A 45 9.03 -9.84 31.05
CA ILE A 45 9.22 -8.40 30.83
C ILE A 45 10.27 -8.13 29.75
N ALA A 46 11.41 -8.85 29.76
CA ALA A 46 12.46 -8.71 28.74
C ALA A 46 11.92 -9.09 27.35
N SER A 47 11.10 -10.13 27.25
CA SER A 47 10.44 -10.57 26.01
C SER A 47 9.46 -9.52 25.48
N ILE A 48 8.62 -8.96 26.36
CA ILE A 48 7.68 -7.88 26.01
C ILE A 48 8.44 -6.63 25.52
N ARG A 49 9.53 -6.25 26.18
CA ARG A 49 10.40 -5.14 25.73
C ARG A 49 11.02 -5.37 24.37
N ALA A 50 11.32 -6.63 24.03
CA ALA A 50 11.80 -7.02 22.71
C ALA A 50 10.69 -7.05 21.62
N GLY A 51 9.44 -6.74 22.00
CA GLY A 51 8.30 -6.66 21.06
C GLY A 51 7.45 -7.92 20.99
N ASN A 52 7.78 -8.97 21.73
CA ASN A 52 6.97 -10.19 21.79
C ASN A 52 5.85 -10.03 22.84
N LEU A 53 4.69 -9.63 22.37
CA LEU A 53 3.47 -9.46 23.19
C LEU A 53 2.69 -10.77 23.40
N ASP A 54 3.18 -11.90 22.87
CA ASP A 54 2.58 -13.23 23.08
C ASP A 54 3.35 -14.06 24.13
N ALA A 55 4.27 -13.41 24.90
CA ALA A 55 5.01 -14.06 25.96
C ALA A 55 4.07 -14.39 27.12
N GLU A 56 4.05 -15.67 27.53
CA GLU A 56 3.26 -16.13 28.66
C GLU A 56 3.96 -15.81 30.00
N THR A 57 3.19 -15.42 31.00
CA THR A 57 3.67 -15.22 32.35
C THR A 57 3.76 -16.58 33.10
N PRO A 58 4.72 -16.76 34.00
CA PRO A 58 4.86 -18.00 34.75
C PRO A 58 3.72 -18.18 35.76
N GLU A 59 3.25 -19.41 35.91
CA GLU A 59 2.39 -19.79 37.03
C GLU A 59 3.17 -19.67 38.34
N CYS A 60 2.62 -18.92 39.29
CA CYS A 60 3.26 -18.67 40.59
C CYS A 60 2.47 -19.36 41.71
N ALA A 61 3.19 -20.04 42.65
CA ALA A 61 2.60 -20.69 43.80
C ALA A 61 2.26 -19.70 44.94
N VAL A 62 2.82 -18.50 44.90
CA VAL A 62 2.65 -17.47 45.94
C VAL A 62 1.70 -16.41 45.38
N SER A 63 0.66 -16.05 46.15
CA SER A 63 -0.42 -15.14 45.73
C SER A 63 0.08 -13.78 45.24
N GLU A 64 1.08 -13.21 45.91
CA GLU A 64 1.63 -11.92 45.59
C GLU A 64 2.30 -11.87 44.21
N PHE A 65 2.93 -12.97 43.77
CA PHE A 65 3.50 -13.09 42.45
C PHE A 65 2.42 -13.40 41.38
N THR A 66 1.34 -14.08 41.77
CA THR A 66 0.19 -14.33 40.91
C THR A 66 -0.49 -13.01 40.52
N ASP A 67 -0.70 -12.10 41.48
CA ASP A 67 -1.28 -10.77 41.24
C ASP A 67 -0.41 -9.93 40.29
N VAL A 68 0.92 -9.98 40.46
CA VAL A 68 1.87 -9.31 39.56
C VAL A 68 1.81 -9.89 38.15
N SER A 69 1.78 -11.22 38.03
CA SER A 69 1.65 -11.92 36.74
C SER A 69 0.36 -11.56 36.03
N GLN A 70 -0.78 -11.57 36.74
CA GLN A 70 -2.07 -11.15 36.18
C GLN A 70 -2.06 -9.70 35.71
N THR A 71 -1.49 -8.79 36.52
CA THR A 71 -1.36 -7.38 36.15
C THR A 71 -0.51 -7.21 34.88
N LEU A 72 0.57 -7.97 34.75
CA LEU A 72 1.43 -7.95 33.58
C LEU A 72 0.72 -8.47 32.33
N ASP A 73 -0.06 -9.54 32.46
CA ASP A 73 -0.89 -10.09 31.38
C ASP A 73 -1.97 -9.10 30.93
N ASP A 74 -2.62 -8.42 31.88
CA ASP A 74 -3.62 -7.40 31.58
C ASP A 74 -3.00 -6.19 30.85
N MET A 75 -1.83 -5.72 31.33
CA MET A 75 -1.08 -4.66 30.64
C MET A 75 -0.68 -5.08 29.23
N THR A 76 -0.21 -6.30 29.06
CA THR A 76 0.21 -6.82 27.74
C THR A 76 -0.97 -6.92 26.80
N ARG A 77 -2.13 -7.38 27.27
CA ARG A 77 -3.38 -7.39 26.49
C ARG A 77 -3.82 -5.98 26.10
N GLN A 78 -3.74 -5.01 27.01
CA GLN A 78 -4.08 -3.63 26.71
C GLN A 78 -3.11 -3.01 25.67
N ILE A 79 -1.81 -3.25 25.81
CA ILE A 79 -0.82 -2.79 24.81
C ILE A 79 -1.10 -3.38 23.44
N LYS A 80 -1.42 -4.68 23.37
CA LYS A 80 -1.78 -5.37 22.12
C LYS A 80 -3.04 -4.77 21.49
N ALA A 81 -4.07 -4.54 22.28
CA ALA A 81 -5.32 -3.91 21.82
C ALA A 81 -5.10 -2.49 21.31
N LEU A 82 -4.37 -1.66 22.05
CA LEU A 82 -4.03 -0.28 21.64
C LEU A 82 -3.18 -0.25 20.36
N LYS A 83 -2.26 -1.20 20.21
CA LYS A 83 -1.44 -1.32 18.99
C LYS A 83 -2.27 -1.68 17.77
N ILE A 84 -3.23 -2.61 17.92
CA ILE A 84 -4.17 -2.97 16.85
C ILE A 84 -5.04 -1.77 16.49
N GLU A 85 -5.63 -1.10 17.47
CA GLU A 85 -6.46 0.08 17.26
C GLU A 85 -5.68 1.21 16.55
N ALA A 86 -4.42 1.46 16.94
CA ALA A 86 -3.56 2.44 16.30
C ALA A 86 -3.31 2.09 14.82
N TYR A 87 -3.04 0.82 14.49
CA TYR A 87 -2.89 0.38 13.11
C TYR A 87 -4.18 0.52 12.30
N GLU A 88 -5.32 0.17 12.89
CA GLU A 88 -6.63 0.34 12.23
C GLU A 88 -6.94 1.81 11.94
N GLN A 89 -6.64 2.70 12.88
CA GLN A 89 -6.79 4.15 12.69
C GLN A 89 -5.84 4.68 11.59
N GLU A 90 -4.60 4.22 11.56
CA GLU A 90 -3.64 4.59 10.52
C GLU A 90 -4.11 4.13 9.14
N ILE A 91 -4.56 2.87 9.01
CA ILE A 91 -5.14 2.34 7.77
C ILE A 91 -6.38 3.13 7.35
N ALA A 92 -7.27 3.46 8.29
CA ALA A 92 -8.46 4.26 8.01
C ALA A 92 -8.11 5.67 7.54
N ALA A 93 -7.10 6.32 8.18
CA ALA A 93 -6.62 7.64 7.77
C ALA A 93 -5.99 7.61 6.38
N GLN A 94 -5.17 6.59 6.07
CA GLN A 94 -4.59 6.40 4.75
C GLN A 94 -5.66 6.16 3.68
N LYS A 95 -6.68 5.33 3.98
CA LYS A 95 -7.82 5.11 3.08
C LYS A 95 -8.61 6.40 2.85
N ALA A 96 -8.89 7.18 3.89
CA ALA A 96 -9.57 8.47 3.77
C ALA A 96 -8.76 9.47 2.94
N GLN A 97 -7.45 9.51 3.12
CA GLN A 97 -6.56 10.34 2.32
C GLN A 97 -6.53 9.91 0.86
N LEU A 98 -6.48 8.59 0.58
CA LEU A 98 -6.58 8.06 -0.78
C LEU A 98 -7.94 8.41 -1.42
N GLN A 99 -9.05 8.27 -0.69
CA GLN A 99 -10.38 8.67 -1.15
C GLN A 99 -10.46 10.17 -1.42
N TYR A 100 -9.89 11.03 -0.56
CA TYR A 100 -9.81 12.46 -0.78
C TYR A 100 -9.01 12.81 -2.06
N LEU A 101 -7.89 12.14 -2.29
CA LEU A 101 -7.11 12.29 -3.52
C LEU A 101 -7.86 11.78 -4.77
N GLN A 102 -8.73 10.78 -4.61
CA GLN A 102 -9.65 10.31 -5.66
C GLN A 102 -10.73 11.33 -6.00
N LEU A 103 -11.26 12.04 -4.98
CA LEU A 103 -12.30 13.05 -5.13
C LEU A 103 -11.80 14.38 -5.74
N GLN A 104 -10.51 14.52 -6.02
CA GLN A 104 -10.02 15.57 -6.94
C GLN A 104 -10.46 15.27 -8.38
N ILE A 105 -11.74 14.88 -8.52
CA ILE A 105 -12.49 14.80 -9.77
C ILE A 105 -12.24 16.12 -10.49
N ARG A 106 -11.74 16.08 -11.69
CA ARG A 106 -11.52 17.27 -12.52
C ARG A 106 -12.87 17.94 -12.83
N PRO A 107 -13.29 18.94 -12.05
CA PRO A 107 -14.64 19.51 -12.20
C PRO A 107 -14.87 20.05 -13.62
N HIS A 108 -13.81 20.56 -14.24
CA HIS A 108 -13.81 21.11 -15.59
C HIS A 108 -14.16 20.10 -16.69
N PHE A 109 -13.71 18.83 -16.55
CA PHE A 109 -14.07 17.77 -17.51
C PHE A 109 -15.58 17.53 -17.51
N TYR A 110 -16.19 17.39 -16.33
CA TYR A 110 -17.63 17.15 -16.23
C TYR A 110 -18.47 18.34 -16.64
N LEU A 111 -18.02 19.56 -16.31
CA LEU A 111 -18.67 20.77 -16.80
C LEU A 111 -18.66 20.84 -18.33
N ASN A 112 -17.56 20.45 -18.98
CA ASN A 112 -17.48 20.40 -20.45
C ASN A 112 -18.39 19.30 -21.01
N CYS A 113 -18.50 18.13 -20.35
CA CYS A 113 -19.44 17.09 -20.73
C CYS A 113 -20.89 17.59 -20.67
N LEU A 114 -21.26 18.30 -19.58
CA LEU A 114 -22.60 18.88 -19.43
C LEU A 114 -22.88 19.95 -20.49
N LYS A 115 -21.91 20.83 -20.81
CA LYS A 115 -22.05 21.80 -21.90
C LYS A 115 -22.20 21.12 -23.26
N GLY A 116 -21.44 20.05 -23.51
CA GLY A 116 -21.59 19.24 -24.74
C GLY A 116 -22.95 18.57 -24.84
N LEU A 117 -23.46 18.01 -23.73
CA LEU A 117 -24.81 17.47 -23.65
C LEU A 117 -25.88 18.52 -23.98
N TYR A 118 -25.75 19.71 -23.41
CA TYR A 118 -26.66 20.82 -23.66
C TYR A 118 -26.68 21.21 -25.16
N ALA A 119 -25.50 21.38 -25.77
CA ALA A 119 -25.38 21.73 -27.19
C ALA A 119 -26.00 20.67 -28.13
N VAL A 120 -25.84 19.37 -27.78
CA VAL A 120 -26.47 18.28 -28.54
C VAL A 120 -27.98 18.22 -28.32
N ALA A 121 -28.46 18.58 -27.13
CA ALA A 121 -29.89 18.67 -26.84
C ALA A 121 -30.58 19.78 -27.64
N GLU A 122 -29.94 20.94 -27.83
CA GLU A 122 -30.45 22.02 -28.72
C GLU A 122 -30.60 21.55 -30.16
N GLN A 123 -29.77 20.60 -30.61
CA GLN A 123 -29.86 19.99 -31.95
C GLN A 123 -30.94 18.90 -32.06
N GLY A 124 -31.63 18.55 -30.96
CA GLY A 124 -32.64 17.52 -30.91
C GLY A 124 -32.14 16.08 -31.14
N ASN A 125 -30.81 15.85 -31.08
CA ASN A 125 -30.22 14.53 -31.33
C ASN A 125 -30.21 13.63 -30.07
N VAL A 126 -31.38 13.02 -29.81
CA VAL A 126 -31.61 12.16 -28.63
C VAL A 126 -30.65 10.98 -28.57
N ALA A 127 -30.35 10.34 -29.72
CA ALA A 127 -29.45 9.19 -29.75
C ALA A 127 -28.03 9.55 -29.31
N LYS A 128 -27.53 10.72 -29.74
CA LYS A 128 -26.22 11.24 -29.32
C LYS A 128 -26.18 11.61 -27.85
N ILE A 129 -27.26 12.17 -27.30
CA ILE A 129 -27.39 12.45 -25.86
C ILE A 129 -27.29 11.17 -25.06
N GLN A 130 -28.04 10.13 -25.44
CA GLN A 130 -28.00 8.83 -24.77
C GLN A 130 -26.60 8.21 -24.82
N GLN A 131 -25.90 8.28 -25.95
CA GLN A 131 -24.53 7.80 -26.09
C GLN A 131 -23.57 8.54 -25.13
N ILE A 132 -23.64 9.87 -25.06
CA ILE A 132 -22.80 10.68 -24.15
C ILE A 132 -23.05 10.28 -22.68
N ILE A 133 -24.32 10.15 -22.27
CA ILE A 133 -24.70 9.76 -20.91
C ILE A 133 -24.12 8.38 -20.54
N LEU A 134 -24.25 7.40 -21.44
CA LEU A 134 -23.72 6.04 -21.23
C LEU A 134 -22.19 6.05 -21.13
N SER A 135 -21.52 6.82 -21.99
CA SER A 135 -20.06 6.95 -21.98
C SER A 135 -19.55 7.62 -20.71
N ILE A 136 -20.20 8.71 -20.25
CA ILE A 136 -19.85 9.38 -18.97
C ILE A 136 -20.11 8.44 -17.80
N SER A 137 -21.25 7.73 -17.79
CA SER A 137 -21.57 6.76 -16.73
C SER A 137 -20.54 5.63 -16.66
N GLY A 138 -20.09 5.12 -17.81
CA GLY A 138 -19.02 4.11 -17.90
C GLY A 138 -17.68 4.64 -17.40
N HIS A 139 -17.32 5.88 -17.74
CA HIS A 139 -16.11 6.55 -17.29
C HIS A 139 -16.11 6.74 -15.77
N LEU A 140 -17.20 7.26 -15.20
CA LEU A 140 -17.38 7.43 -13.75
C LEU A 140 -17.27 6.09 -13.01
N ARG A 141 -17.97 5.05 -13.49
CA ARG A 141 -17.93 3.72 -12.86
C ARG A 141 -16.52 3.15 -12.82
N TYR A 142 -15.70 3.39 -13.82
CA TYR A 142 -14.32 2.95 -13.84
C TYR A 142 -13.45 3.77 -12.88
N MET A 143 -13.65 5.09 -12.80
CA MET A 143 -12.92 5.98 -11.88
C MET A 143 -13.21 5.69 -10.40
N PHE A 144 -14.44 5.30 -10.07
CA PHE A 144 -14.86 4.98 -8.70
C PHE A 144 -14.58 3.51 -8.30
N ARG A 145 -13.91 2.75 -9.16
CA ARG A 145 -13.47 1.40 -8.82
C ARG A 145 -12.41 1.43 -7.72
N ASP A 146 -12.28 0.31 -7.00
CA ASP A 146 -11.15 0.15 -6.07
C ASP A 146 -9.84 0.22 -6.86
N GLN A 147 -9.03 1.21 -6.56
CA GLN A 147 -7.79 1.48 -7.26
C GLN A 147 -6.65 0.56 -6.84
N MET A 148 -6.84 -0.23 -5.79
CA MET A 148 -5.88 -1.26 -5.37
C MET A 148 -6.11 -2.58 -6.08
N GLU A 149 -7.28 -2.77 -6.72
CA GLU A 149 -7.59 -3.96 -7.51
C GLU A 149 -6.95 -3.86 -8.90
N MET A 150 -6.05 -4.79 -9.20
CA MET A 150 -5.41 -4.88 -10.53
C MET A 150 -6.45 -5.17 -11.61
N VAL A 151 -6.28 -4.57 -12.78
CA VAL A 151 -7.16 -4.79 -13.93
C VAL A 151 -6.37 -5.29 -15.14
N PRO A 152 -6.98 -6.11 -16.03
CA PRO A 152 -6.35 -6.43 -17.30
C PRO A 152 -6.11 -5.16 -18.13
N LEU A 153 -4.97 -5.09 -18.81
CA LEU A 153 -4.61 -3.97 -19.68
C LEU A 153 -5.71 -3.67 -20.71
N GLU A 154 -6.41 -4.70 -21.24
CA GLU A 154 -7.55 -4.51 -22.14
C GLU A 154 -8.66 -3.66 -21.52
N GLN A 155 -8.88 -3.76 -20.22
CA GLN A 155 -9.90 -2.97 -19.53
C GLN A 155 -9.49 -1.49 -19.43
N GLU A 156 -8.23 -1.21 -19.14
CA GLU A 156 -7.65 0.13 -19.15
C GLU A 156 -7.73 0.74 -20.57
N LEU A 157 -7.37 -0.04 -21.62
CA LEU A 157 -7.48 0.40 -23.00
C LEU A 157 -8.93 0.67 -23.43
N ARG A 158 -9.89 -0.09 -22.92
CA ARG A 158 -11.33 0.17 -23.14
C ARG A 158 -11.75 1.48 -22.48
N HIS A 159 -11.26 1.75 -21.29
CA HIS A 159 -11.50 3.01 -20.59
C HIS A 159 -10.92 4.21 -21.35
N ILE A 160 -9.70 4.08 -21.87
CA ILE A 160 -9.07 5.10 -22.73
C ILE A 160 -9.93 5.37 -23.98
N ARG A 161 -10.39 4.33 -24.69
CA ARG A 161 -11.28 4.50 -25.86
C ARG A 161 -12.55 5.25 -25.48
N ASN A 162 -13.19 4.87 -24.36
CA ASN A 162 -14.38 5.54 -23.88
C ASN A 162 -14.13 7.02 -23.55
N TYR A 163 -13.01 7.35 -22.93
CA TYR A 163 -12.60 8.74 -22.66
C TYR A 163 -12.40 9.55 -23.95
N ILE A 164 -11.70 9.00 -24.93
CA ILE A 164 -11.49 9.62 -26.24
C ILE A 164 -12.83 9.85 -26.98
N GLU A 165 -13.75 8.89 -26.89
CA GLU A 165 -15.11 9.01 -27.44
C GLU A 165 -15.86 10.19 -26.82
N ILE A 166 -15.80 10.34 -25.47
CA ILE A 166 -16.39 11.50 -24.77
C ILE A 166 -15.77 12.79 -25.30
N GLN A 167 -14.43 12.84 -25.40
CA GLN A 167 -13.73 14.03 -25.89
C GLN A 167 -14.12 14.39 -27.33
N ARG A 168 -14.33 13.40 -28.21
CA ARG A 168 -14.82 13.61 -29.58
C ARG A 168 -16.21 14.25 -29.63
N LEU A 169 -17.04 13.97 -28.63
CA LEU A 169 -18.42 14.48 -28.57
C LEU A 169 -18.51 15.89 -27.99
N VAL A 170 -17.56 16.27 -27.11
CA VAL A 170 -17.64 17.51 -26.33
C VAL A 170 -16.52 18.53 -26.65
N SER A 171 -15.47 18.14 -27.36
CA SER A 171 -14.34 19.03 -27.69
C SER A 171 -14.49 19.64 -29.08
N ALA A 172 -14.12 20.91 -29.19
CA ALA A 172 -14.01 21.59 -30.49
C ALA A 172 -12.89 21.01 -31.36
N TYR A 173 -11.86 20.45 -30.73
CA TYR A 173 -10.71 19.79 -31.38
C TYR A 173 -10.61 18.37 -30.82
N PRO A 174 -11.35 17.41 -31.39
CA PRO A 174 -11.41 16.04 -30.88
C PRO A 174 -10.04 15.36 -31.02
N PRO A 175 -9.55 14.71 -29.94
CA PRO A 175 -8.27 14.01 -29.99
C PRO A 175 -8.36 12.73 -30.84
N GLU A 176 -7.24 12.38 -31.48
CA GLU A 176 -7.04 11.07 -32.07
C GLU A 176 -6.18 10.19 -31.16
N CYS A 177 -6.55 8.92 -31.04
CA CYS A 177 -5.80 7.97 -30.24
C CYS A 177 -5.60 6.68 -31.00
N ARG A 178 -4.34 6.30 -31.20
CA ARG A 178 -3.90 5.03 -31.77
C ARG A 178 -3.45 4.11 -30.67
N ILE A 179 -3.90 2.86 -30.69
CA ILE A 179 -3.55 1.84 -29.67
C ILE A 179 -2.81 0.71 -30.37
N GLU A 180 -1.55 0.54 -30.03
CA GLU A 180 -0.61 -0.43 -30.59
C GLU A 180 -0.18 -1.39 -29.47
N VAL A 181 -1.05 -2.34 -29.13
CA VAL A 181 -0.85 -3.28 -28.02
C VAL A 181 -1.03 -4.71 -28.53
N PRO A 182 -0.01 -5.58 -28.40
CA PRO A 182 -0.09 -6.98 -28.77
C PRO A 182 -1.20 -7.73 -28.02
N ALA A 183 -1.80 -8.73 -28.67
CA ALA A 183 -2.91 -9.49 -28.10
C ALA A 183 -2.52 -10.20 -26.79
N GLU A 184 -1.27 -10.66 -26.68
CA GLU A 184 -0.71 -11.33 -25.50
C GLU A 184 -0.66 -10.44 -24.28
N LEU A 185 -0.44 -9.11 -24.43
CA LEU A 185 -0.40 -8.15 -23.33
C LEU A 185 -1.78 -7.68 -22.87
N LYS A 186 -2.86 -7.97 -23.58
CA LYS A 186 -4.19 -7.52 -23.20
C LYS A 186 -4.65 -8.05 -21.84
N ARG A 187 -4.17 -9.23 -21.44
CA ARG A 187 -4.47 -9.86 -20.14
C ARG A 187 -3.46 -9.47 -19.04
N PHE A 188 -2.41 -8.74 -19.39
CA PHE A 188 -1.45 -8.29 -18.41
C PHE A 188 -2.13 -7.39 -17.35
N MET A 189 -1.88 -7.68 -16.07
CA MET A 189 -2.55 -7.00 -14.97
C MET A 189 -1.78 -5.74 -14.58
N ILE A 190 -2.50 -4.60 -14.51
CA ILE A 190 -1.93 -3.31 -14.11
C ILE A 190 -2.86 -2.59 -13.13
N PRO A 191 -2.37 -1.64 -12.32
CA PRO A 191 -3.24 -0.76 -11.55
C PRO A 191 -4.16 0.05 -12.47
N PRO A 192 -5.45 0.21 -12.14
CA PRO A 192 -6.37 1.02 -12.94
C PRO A 192 -5.96 2.50 -12.99
N LEU A 193 -6.42 3.22 -13.98
CA LEU A 193 -6.13 4.65 -14.22
C LEU A 193 -4.64 4.96 -14.41
N SER A 194 -3.84 4.00 -14.87
CA SER A 194 -2.42 4.17 -15.12
C SER A 194 -2.16 4.90 -16.42
N LEU A 195 -2.49 4.27 -17.55
CA LEU A 195 -2.30 4.85 -18.87
C LEU A 195 -3.33 5.94 -19.19
N SER A 196 -4.56 5.79 -18.70
CA SER A 196 -5.61 6.80 -18.89
C SER A 196 -5.22 8.16 -18.32
N THR A 197 -4.50 8.21 -17.18
CA THR A 197 -4.01 9.48 -16.63
C THR A 197 -3.01 10.16 -17.57
N PHE A 198 -2.13 9.41 -18.25
CA PHE A 198 -1.22 9.98 -19.24
C PHE A 198 -1.98 10.48 -20.48
N VAL A 199 -2.91 9.68 -21.00
CA VAL A 199 -3.79 10.08 -22.12
C VAL A 199 -4.59 11.34 -21.79
N GLU A 200 -5.12 11.44 -20.58
CA GLU A 200 -5.82 12.63 -20.12
C GLU A 200 -4.89 13.85 -20.02
N ASN A 201 -3.64 13.67 -19.59
CA ASN A 201 -2.65 14.75 -19.57
C ASN A 201 -2.29 15.19 -20.98
N SER A 202 -2.11 14.27 -21.91
CA SER A 202 -1.89 14.56 -23.32
C SER A 202 -3.04 15.37 -23.94
N CYS A 203 -4.29 15.03 -23.62
CA CYS A 203 -5.45 15.82 -24.07
C CYS A 203 -5.50 17.22 -23.46
N LYS A 204 -5.01 17.41 -22.24
CA LYS A 204 -5.02 18.68 -21.51
C LYS A 204 -3.91 19.62 -21.98
N HIS A 205 -2.72 19.06 -22.17
CA HIS A 205 -1.50 19.83 -22.48
C HIS A 205 -1.16 19.84 -23.98
N ARG A 206 -2.15 19.54 -24.82
CA ARG A 206 -2.06 19.75 -26.27
C ARG A 206 -1.77 21.22 -26.54
N GLY A 207 -0.83 21.55 -27.36
CA GLY A 207 -0.62 22.92 -27.82
C GLY A 207 -1.85 23.49 -28.56
N SER A 208 -1.67 24.29 -29.58
CA SER A 208 -2.74 24.95 -30.33
C SER A 208 -3.52 24.02 -31.30
N GLY A 209 -3.18 22.73 -31.38
CA GLY A 209 -3.69 21.78 -32.37
C GLY A 209 -4.59 20.66 -31.81
N GLN A 210 -4.90 19.71 -32.68
CA GLN A 210 -5.52 18.45 -32.35
C GLN A 210 -4.49 17.54 -31.67
N ALA A 211 -4.87 16.91 -30.55
CA ALA A 211 -4.00 15.94 -29.89
C ALA A 211 -3.99 14.61 -30.68
N GLU A 212 -2.80 14.19 -31.08
CA GLU A 212 -2.55 12.85 -31.64
C GLU A 212 -1.80 12.04 -30.59
N ILE A 213 -2.44 10.97 -30.09
CA ILE A 213 -1.93 10.20 -28.97
C ILE A 213 -1.70 8.76 -29.43
N THR A 214 -0.56 8.20 -29.11
CA THR A 214 -0.23 6.79 -29.36
C THR A 214 0.01 6.08 -28.03
N VAL A 215 -0.76 5.02 -27.77
CA VAL A 215 -0.58 4.13 -26.61
C VAL A 215 0.06 2.84 -27.11
N ARG A 216 1.23 2.50 -26.59
CA ARG A 216 1.98 1.29 -26.91
C ARG A 216 2.21 0.41 -25.73
N ALA A 217 2.29 -0.89 -25.97
CA ALA A 217 2.83 -1.83 -25.01
C ALA A 217 3.75 -2.81 -25.72
N LEU A 218 4.91 -3.08 -25.16
CA LEU A 218 5.93 -3.97 -25.71
C LEU A 218 6.45 -4.91 -24.61
N ILE A 219 6.96 -6.08 -25.02
CA ILE A 219 7.73 -6.94 -24.14
C ILE A 219 9.21 -6.68 -24.41
N LEU A 220 9.96 -6.33 -23.38
CA LEU A 220 11.39 -6.13 -23.41
C LEU A 220 12.10 -7.30 -22.75
N GLY A 221 13.27 -7.68 -23.26
CA GLY A 221 14.09 -8.76 -22.72
C GLY A 221 13.68 -10.16 -23.19
N GLU A 222 14.45 -11.15 -22.78
CA GLU A 222 14.25 -12.57 -23.14
C GLU A 222 14.35 -13.47 -21.90
N GLY A 223 13.75 -14.65 -21.98
CA GLY A 223 13.82 -15.67 -20.95
C GLY A 223 13.17 -15.24 -19.63
N LYS A 224 13.93 -15.23 -18.53
CA LYS A 224 13.44 -14.89 -17.18
C LYS A 224 13.47 -13.40 -16.86
N GLU A 225 14.23 -12.62 -17.60
CA GLU A 225 14.35 -11.17 -17.41
C GLU A 225 13.52 -10.43 -18.46
N ARG A 226 12.19 -10.62 -18.39
CA ARG A 226 11.24 -9.93 -19.26
C ARG A 226 10.56 -8.81 -18.50
N PHE A 227 10.32 -7.72 -19.21
CA PHE A 227 9.60 -6.56 -18.73
C PHE A 227 8.48 -6.20 -19.68
N VAL A 228 7.44 -5.56 -19.18
CA VAL A 228 6.42 -4.90 -19.99
C VAL A 228 6.71 -3.42 -19.99
N ASP A 229 6.88 -2.86 -21.15
CA ASP A 229 7.00 -1.44 -21.39
C ASP A 229 5.64 -0.90 -21.84
N LEU A 230 5.11 0.04 -21.08
CA LEU A 230 3.83 0.71 -21.30
C LEU A 230 4.11 2.19 -21.60
N MET A 231 3.76 2.63 -22.80
CA MET A 231 4.16 3.95 -23.29
C MET A 231 2.94 4.73 -23.80
N VAL A 232 2.89 6.01 -23.45
CA VAL A 232 1.97 7.00 -24.05
C VAL A 232 2.81 8.14 -24.63
N GLN A 233 2.64 8.37 -25.92
CA GLN A 233 3.28 9.46 -26.67
C GLN A 233 2.21 10.37 -27.25
N ASP A 234 2.42 11.67 -27.26
CA ASP A 234 1.56 12.63 -27.95
C ASP A 234 2.39 13.62 -28.80
N ASN A 235 1.70 14.43 -29.58
CA ASN A 235 2.28 15.45 -30.47
C ASN A 235 2.33 16.85 -29.83
N GLY A 236 2.26 16.96 -28.51
CA GLY A 236 2.30 18.24 -27.79
C GLY A 236 3.67 18.92 -27.80
N ASP A 237 3.74 20.09 -27.18
CA ASP A 237 4.96 20.94 -27.14
C ASP A 237 6.11 20.33 -26.32
N GLY A 238 5.86 19.22 -25.64
CA GLY A 238 6.83 18.53 -24.78
C GLY A 238 6.84 19.04 -23.34
N PHE A 239 7.62 18.35 -22.51
CA PHE A 239 7.88 18.75 -21.13
C PHE A 239 9.00 19.80 -21.10
N SER A 240 8.84 20.84 -20.28
CA SER A 240 9.96 21.75 -20.00
C SER A 240 11.07 21.05 -19.22
N GLU A 241 12.30 21.56 -19.29
CA GLU A 241 13.41 20.98 -18.52
C GLU A 241 13.16 20.98 -17.00
N GLU A 242 12.45 21.99 -16.50
CA GLU A 242 12.07 22.10 -15.10
C GLU A 242 11.10 20.99 -14.70
N VAL A 243 10.04 20.79 -15.50
CA VAL A 243 9.08 19.71 -15.32
C VAL A 243 9.76 18.34 -15.42
N LEU A 244 10.64 18.13 -16.41
CA LEU A 244 11.36 16.85 -16.54
C LEU A 244 12.24 16.55 -15.32
N ARG A 245 12.92 17.55 -14.76
CA ARG A 245 13.69 17.37 -13.51
C ARG A 245 12.80 17.00 -12.34
N GLU A 246 11.64 17.64 -12.23
CA GLU A 246 10.69 17.39 -11.16
C GLU A 246 10.04 15.99 -11.28
N ILE A 247 9.49 15.64 -12.45
CA ILE A 247 8.76 14.38 -12.65
C ILE A 247 9.66 13.15 -12.76
N ASN A 248 10.95 13.29 -13.11
CA ASN A 248 11.92 12.19 -13.09
C ASN A 248 12.68 12.08 -11.76
N ALA A 249 12.53 13.05 -10.83
CA ALA A 249 13.11 12.94 -9.50
C ALA A 249 12.51 11.75 -8.73
N GLU A 250 13.35 10.98 -8.03
CA GLU A 250 12.90 9.85 -7.22
C GLU A 250 12.29 10.26 -5.87
N ASP A 251 12.49 11.53 -5.47
CA ASP A 251 12.07 12.04 -4.16
C ASP A 251 10.60 12.51 -4.21
N ASP A 252 9.73 11.78 -3.52
CA ASP A 252 8.28 12.07 -3.40
C ASP A 252 7.97 13.44 -2.74
N LYS A 253 8.98 14.13 -2.21
CA LYS A 253 8.83 15.44 -1.54
C LYS A 253 8.84 16.64 -2.49
N ILE A 254 9.23 16.45 -3.74
CA ILE A 254 9.45 17.55 -4.72
C ILE A 254 8.20 17.86 -5.55
N TYR A 255 7.13 17.02 -5.46
CA TYR A 255 5.95 17.21 -6.31
C TYR A 255 5.11 18.41 -5.88
N THR A 256 4.91 19.33 -6.81
CA THR A 256 3.92 20.41 -6.71
C THR A 256 2.48 19.86 -6.80
N GLU A 257 1.50 20.65 -6.39
CA GLU A 257 0.07 20.28 -6.49
C GLU A 257 -0.36 19.93 -7.92
N SER A 258 0.40 20.32 -8.94
CA SER A 258 0.11 20.06 -10.35
C SER A 258 0.32 18.60 -10.78
N HIS A 259 1.11 17.80 -10.07
CA HIS A 259 1.52 16.43 -10.47
C HIS A 259 0.92 15.30 -9.59
N VAL A 260 -0.19 15.58 -8.90
CA VAL A 260 -0.86 14.61 -7.98
C VAL A 260 -1.21 13.28 -8.69
N GLY A 261 -1.68 13.33 -9.94
CA GLY A 261 -2.03 12.11 -10.68
C GLY A 261 -0.81 11.20 -10.91
N LEU A 262 0.32 11.76 -11.28
CA LEU A 262 1.56 11.03 -11.51
C LEU A 262 2.11 10.41 -10.22
N ARG A 263 2.10 11.18 -9.13
CA ARG A 263 2.50 10.69 -7.81
C ARG A 263 1.66 9.48 -7.36
N ASN A 264 0.33 9.54 -7.56
CA ASN A 264 -0.56 8.45 -7.22
C ASN A 264 -0.28 7.19 -8.04
N ILE A 265 0.01 7.32 -9.34
CA ILE A 265 0.39 6.19 -10.20
C ILE A 265 1.70 5.59 -9.69
N ARG A 266 2.74 6.39 -9.46
CA ARG A 266 4.04 5.92 -8.96
C ARG A 266 3.89 5.17 -7.64
N HIS A 267 3.16 5.75 -6.70
CA HIS A 267 2.94 5.14 -5.38
C HIS A 267 2.29 3.75 -5.52
N ARG A 268 1.24 3.63 -6.35
CA ARG A 268 0.56 2.34 -6.58
C ARG A 268 1.47 1.30 -7.23
N PHE A 269 2.22 1.69 -8.26
CA PHE A 269 3.14 0.76 -8.90
C PHE A 269 4.26 0.33 -7.96
N ARG A 270 4.82 1.23 -7.14
CA ARG A 270 5.83 0.89 -6.13
C ARG A 270 5.29 -0.06 -5.05
N LEU A 271 4.03 0.10 -4.62
CA LEU A 271 3.40 -0.84 -3.68
C LEU A 271 3.29 -2.26 -4.23
N ILE A 272 3.09 -2.42 -5.55
CA ILE A 272 2.86 -3.71 -6.20
C ILE A 272 4.17 -4.33 -6.69
N TYR A 273 5.03 -3.55 -7.33
CA TYR A 273 6.24 -4.03 -8.00
C TYR A 273 7.53 -3.71 -7.24
N GLY A 274 7.45 -2.96 -6.12
CA GLY A 274 8.59 -2.47 -5.37
C GLY A 274 9.48 -1.55 -6.21
N ASP A 275 10.79 -1.63 -5.97
CA ASP A 275 11.79 -0.82 -6.69
C ASP A 275 12.09 -1.33 -8.11
N LYS A 276 11.37 -2.34 -8.59
CA LYS A 276 11.56 -2.90 -9.93
C LYS A 276 10.79 -2.15 -11.02
N VAL A 277 9.95 -1.20 -10.64
CA VAL A 277 9.23 -0.36 -11.61
C VAL A 277 10.08 0.85 -11.97
N VAL A 278 10.15 1.15 -13.27
CA VAL A 278 10.83 2.34 -13.79
C VAL A 278 9.80 3.25 -14.45
N PHE A 279 9.86 4.52 -14.12
CA PHE A 279 9.11 5.58 -14.80
C PHE A 279 10.08 6.48 -15.54
N ALA A 280 9.85 6.69 -16.81
CA ALA A 280 10.64 7.59 -17.62
C ALA A 280 9.74 8.60 -18.36
N PHE A 281 10.14 9.86 -18.31
CA PHE A 281 9.48 10.95 -19.02
C PHE A 281 10.55 11.70 -19.82
N TYR A 282 10.33 11.84 -21.12
CA TYR A 282 11.29 12.45 -22.00
C TYR A 282 10.61 13.02 -23.25
N ASN A 283 11.31 13.90 -23.96
CA ASN A 283 10.87 14.45 -25.23
C ASN A 283 11.58 13.74 -26.37
N THR A 284 10.84 13.47 -27.45
CA THR A 284 11.34 12.93 -28.71
C THR A 284 11.05 13.90 -29.84
N ALA A 285 11.55 13.61 -31.04
CA ALA A 285 11.16 14.35 -32.23
C ALA A 285 9.66 14.23 -32.58
N GLY A 286 8.99 13.20 -32.07
CA GLY A 286 7.55 12.96 -32.23
C GLY A 286 6.69 13.51 -31.10
N GLY A 287 7.29 14.22 -30.12
CA GLY A 287 6.62 14.79 -28.94
C GLY A 287 7.01 14.12 -27.61
N PRO A 288 6.32 14.48 -26.52
CA PRO A 288 6.59 13.95 -25.19
C PRO A 288 6.16 12.49 -25.04
N VAL A 289 6.93 11.76 -24.23
CA VAL A 289 6.70 10.34 -23.92
C VAL A 289 6.60 10.16 -22.43
N SER A 290 5.58 9.44 -21.99
CA SER A 290 5.40 8.92 -20.63
C SER A 290 5.47 7.40 -20.66
N GLU A 291 6.42 6.82 -19.94
CA GLU A 291 6.76 5.41 -20.00
C GLU A 291 6.75 4.76 -18.61
N ILE A 292 6.26 3.55 -18.52
CA ILE A 292 6.27 2.70 -17.32
C ILE A 292 6.81 1.34 -17.71
N ILE A 293 7.93 0.93 -17.09
CA ILE A 293 8.52 -0.39 -17.30
C ILE A 293 8.31 -1.20 -16.03
N VAL A 294 7.68 -2.36 -16.15
CA VAL A 294 7.38 -3.28 -15.04
C VAL A 294 7.85 -4.69 -15.36
N PRO A 295 8.23 -5.51 -14.34
CA PRO A 295 8.56 -6.90 -14.56
C PRO A 295 7.38 -7.67 -15.17
N TYR A 296 7.65 -8.50 -16.17
CA TYR A 296 6.69 -9.47 -16.67
C TYR A 296 6.64 -10.65 -15.69
N PRO A 297 5.48 -11.03 -15.13
CA PRO A 297 5.40 -12.15 -14.19
C PRO A 297 5.84 -13.46 -14.87
N GLU A 298 6.65 -14.26 -14.16
CA GLU A 298 6.98 -15.62 -14.60
C GLU A 298 5.70 -16.46 -14.69
N GLU A 299 5.51 -17.18 -15.79
CA GLU A 299 4.44 -18.17 -15.92
C GLU A 299 4.60 -19.21 -14.81
N GLY A 300 3.73 -19.19 -13.80
CA GLY A 300 3.73 -20.18 -12.70
C GLY A 300 3.56 -19.66 -11.28
N LYS A 301 3.51 -18.34 -11.03
CA LYS A 301 3.28 -17.78 -9.67
C LYS A 301 1.95 -17.05 -9.48
N GLY A 302 0.98 -17.28 -10.33
CA GLY A 302 -0.28 -16.52 -10.40
C GLY A 302 -1.50 -17.12 -9.69
N GLU A 303 -1.38 -18.12 -8.79
CA GLU A 303 -2.57 -18.69 -8.13
C GLU A 303 -2.54 -18.81 -6.61
N ASN A 304 -1.45 -18.45 -5.92
CA ASN A 304 -1.45 -18.53 -4.45
C ASN A 304 -0.70 -17.33 -3.86
N GLY A 305 -1.42 -16.24 -3.55
CA GLY A 305 -0.84 -15.17 -2.74
C GLY A 305 -1.55 -13.81 -2.83
N LEU A 306 -2.81 -13.76 -2.51
CA LEU A 306 -3.47 -12.56 -1.95
C LEU A 306 -4.49 -13.03 -0.93
#